data_76212d3adda66345596d22bf1b7bbc45
#
_entry.id   76212d3adda66345596d22bf1b7bbc45
#
_cell.length_a   1.000
_cell.length_b   1.000
_cell.length_c   1.000
_cell.angle_alpha   90.00
_cell.angle_beta   90.00
_cell.angle_gamma   90.00
#
_symmetry.space_group_name_H-M   'P 1'
#
loop_
_entity.id
_entity.type
_entity.pdbx_description
1 polymer ?
#
loop_
_entity_poly.entity_id
_entity_poly.type
_entity_poly.pdbx_seq_one_letter_code
_entity_poly.pdbx_strand_id
1 'polypeptide(L)'
;NRCYQKCYEEKGRGYLPRESENIKLYIEFMESMGYEIQSVPQRESIPDNRPPKIKKEDYLKTDFVDVPKSDTFVVYDLETTGLNSEFHAVIQIGAVKVVDGVVDESQTFEELVNPKYSKVSVSDNITKITGITDEEAKNARQVWEVIPEVVKFIGDDTLAGFNNAAFDSKFLERAGRHSNIIITNKQFDIMKYAKRIKKKCNLEINGDELNNYAEYFGIKNEKAHTALSDAITTAKVYIKLRQLDEGKSSSENDGLDLEW
;
A
#
# COMPACT_ATOMS: atom_id res chain seq x y z
N ASN A 1 33.21 11.43 -13.93
CA ASN A 1 32.82 12.86 -14.00
C ASN A 1 33.20 13.54 -15.31
N ARG A 2 34.41 13.38 -15.88
CA ARG A 2 34.78 13.97 -17.17
C ARG A 2 34.09 13.33 -18.37
N CYS A 3 33.80 12.05 -18.35
CA CYS A 3 33.09 11.35 -19.41
C CYS A 3 31.61 11.79 -19.52
N TYR A 4 30.98 12.00 -18.36
CA TYR A 4 29.63 12.58 -18.28
C TYR A 4 29.58 14.00 -18.84
N GLN A 5 30.62 14.80 -18.58
CA GLN A 5 30.71 16.17 -19.03
C GLN A 5 30.89 16.27 -20.56
N LYS A 6 31.70 15.39 -21.15
CA LYS A 6 31.91 15.32 -22.58
C LYS A 6 30.68 14.87 -23.39
N CYS A 7 29.96 13.86 -22.93
CA CYS A 7 28.66 13.47 -23.51
C CYS A 7 27.62 14.59 -23.40
N TYR A 8 27.64 15.35 -22.31
CA TYR A 8 26.75 16.48 -22.07
C TYR A 8 27.03 17.67 -23.00
N GLU A 9 28.29 17.91 -23.32
CA GLU A 9 28.73 18.98 -24.21
C GLU A 9 28.48 18.64 -25.69
N GLU A 10 28.64 17.36 -26.09
CA GLU A 10 28.49 16.94 -27.48
C GLU A 10 27.04 16.69 -27.94
N LYS A 11 26.13 16.31 -27.03
CA LYS A 11 24.75 15.90 -27.41
C LYS A 11 23.62 16.76 -26.84
N GLY A 12 23.95 17.82 -26.09
CA GLY A 12 23.00 18.80 -25.57
C GLY A 12 22.23 18.33 -24.34
N ARG A 13 21.54 19.27 -23.69
CA ARG A 13 20.76 19.03 -22.46
C ARG A 13 19.61 18.07 -22.73
N GLY A 14 19.59 16.94 -22.02
CA GLY A 14 18.48 15.98 -22.01
C GLY A 14 18.76 14.64 -22.68
N TYR A 15 19.92 14.42 -23.27
CA TYR A 15 20.30 13.13 -23.82
C TYR A 15 21.00 12.27 -22.76
N LEU A 16 20.32 11.25 -22.24
CA LEU A 16 20.91 10.16 -21.47
C LEU A 16 21.01 8.95 -22.39
N PRO A 17 22.23 8.51 -22.78
CA PRO A 17 22.40 7.28 -23.58
C PRO A 17 21.81 6.10 -22.81
N ARG A 18 21.25 5.11 -23.52
CA ARG A 18 20.79 3.87 -22.89
C ARG A 18 21.96 3.19 -22.18
N GLU A 19 21.70 2.47 -21.09
CA GLU A 19 22.72 1.85 -20.24
C GLU A 19 23.78 1.06 -21.04
N SER A 20 23.38 0.37 -22.09
CA SER A 20 24.27 -0.37 -23.01
C SER A 20 25.21 0.53 -23.84
N GLU A 21 24.76 1.73 -24.22
CA GLU A 21 25.58 2.70 -24.98
C GLU A 21 26.57 3.41 -24.06
N ASN A 22 26.21 3.66 -22.81
CA ASN A 22 27.10 4.24 -21.80
C ASN A 22 28.29 3.33 -21.50
N ILE A 23 28.06 2.03 -21.37
CA ILE A 23 29.13 1.06 -21.07
C ILE A 23 30.10 1.00 -22.27
N LYS A 24 29.59 0.98 -23.49
CA LYS A 24 30.40 0.91 -24.71
C LYS A 24 31.28 2.16 -24.86
N LEU A 25 30.70 3.34 -24.70
CA LEU A 25 31.42 4.62 -24.75
C LEU A 25 32.46 4.74 -23.62
N TYR A 26 32.17 4.20 -22.44
CA TYR A 26 33.11 4.18 -21.34
C TYR A 26 34.30 3.26 -21.61
N ILE A 27 34.06 2.07 -22.19
CA ILE A 27 35.11 1.13 -22.61
C ILE A 27 36.01 1.77 -23.68
N GLU A 28 35.44 2.31 -24.75
CA GLU A 28 36.17 2.98 -25.83
C GLU A 28 37.02 4.17 -25.30
N PHE A 29 36.49 4.93 -24.34
CA PHE A 29 37.25 6.02 -23.70
C PHE A 29 38.41 5.51 -22.85
N MET A 30 38.21 4.44 -22.06
CA MET A 30 39.27 3.88 -21.22
C MET A 30 40.37 3.24 -22.09
N GLU A 31 40.00 2.54 -23.16
CA GLU A 31 40.95 1.96 -24.13
C GLU A 31 41.76 3.06 -24.85
N SER A 32 41.12 4.17 -25.19
CA SER A 32 41.82 5.33 -25.79
C SER A 32 42.82 6.00 -24.84
N MET A 33 42.67 5.78 -23.54
CA MET A 33 43.58 6.23 -22.48
C MET A 33 44.69 5.22 -22.15
N GLY A 34 44.72 4.06 -22.85
CA GLY A 34 45.75 3.04 -22.67
C GLY A 34 45.47 2.04 -21.52
N TYR A 35 44.25 1.98 -21.03
CA TYR A 35 43.85 0.99 -20.04
C TYR A 35 43.34 -0.28 -20.75
N GLU A 36 43.95 -1.43 -20.47
CA GLU A 36 43.37 -2.72 -20.81
C GLU A 36 42.15 -2.99 -19.93
N ILE A 37 40.96 -2.96 -20.52
CA ILE A 37 39.73 -3.36 -19.80
C ILE A 37 39.56 -4.86 -19.96
N GLN A 38 39.85 -5.60 -18.89
CA GLN A 38 39.41 -6.99 -18.79
C GLN A 38 37.88 -7.02 -18.93
N SER A 39 37.37 -7.88 -19.81
CA SER A 39 35.92 -8.03 -20.08
C SER A 39 35.15 -7.99 -18.77
N VAL A 40 34.27 -7.01 -18.63
CA VAL A 40 33.33 -6.95 -17.51
C VAL A 40 32.64 -8.31 -17.47
N PRO A 41 32.71 -9.08 -16.38
CA PRO A 41 31.97 -10.34 -16.29
C PRO A 41 30.53 -10.02 -16.65
N GLN A 42 30.01 -10.64 -17.70
CA GLN A 42 28.57 -10.54 -17.99
C GLN A 42 27.89 -10.98 -16.69
N ARG A 43 27.21 -10.05 -16.03
CA ARG A 43 26.31 -10.43 -14.94
C ARG A 43 25.42 -11.50 -15.54
N GLU A 44 25.59 -12.75 -15.07
CA GLU A 44 24.61 -13.78 -15.33
C GLU A 44 23.26 -13.16 -15.05
N SER A 45 22.42 -13.10 -16.06
CA SER A 45 21.08 -12.56 -15.92
C SER A 45 20.39 -13.41 -14.88
N ILE A 46 20.25 -12.90 -13.68
CA ILE A 46 19.40 -13.54 -12.67
C ILE A 46 18.06 -13.75 -13.37
N PRO A 47 17.57 -15.00 -13.46
CA PRO A 47 16.30 -15.26 -14.14
C PRO A 47 15.25 -14.30 -13.60
N ASP A 48 14.59 -13.57 -14.47
CA ASP A 48 13.49 -12.69 -14.09
C ASP A 48 12.29 -13.56 -13.74
N ASN A 49 12.20 -13.97 -12.46
CA ASN A 49 11.14 -14.81 -11.93
C ASN A 49 9.81 -14.04 -11.73
N ARG A 50 9.73 -12.79 -12.25
CA ARG A 50 8.48 -12.04 -12.17
C ARG A 50 7.40 -12.71 -13.01
N PRO A 51 6.18 -12.90 -12.46
CA PRO A 51 5.07 -13.36 -13.26
C PRO A 51 4.73 -12.37 -14.38
N PRO A 52 4.15 -12.83 -15.50
CA PRO A 52 3.70 -11.93 -16.57
C PRO A 52 2.64 -10.98 -16.00
N LYS A 53 2.83 -9.67 -16.23
CA LYS A 53 1.94 -8.64 -15.72
C LYS A 53 0.60 -8.63 -16.45
N ILE A 54 -0.52 -8.66 -15.73
CA ILE A 54 -1.86 -8.41 -16.27
C ILE A 54 -1.94 -6.97 -16.76
N LYS A 55 -2.45 -6.76 -17.98
CA LYS A 55 -2.67 -5.42 -18.50
C LYS A 55 -3.82 -4.74 -17.75
N LYS A 56 -3.79 -3.40 -17.68
CA LYS A 56 -4.80 -2.63 -16.96
C LYS A 56 -6.21 -2.83 -17.52
N GLU A 57 -6.32 -2.92 -18.84
CA GLU A 57 -7.57 -3.16 -19.56
C GLU A 57 -8.19 -4.53 -19.29
N ASP A 58 -7.37 -5.52 -18.92
CA ASP A 58 -7.80 -6.89 -18.62
C ASP A 58 -8.16 -7.07 -17.13
N TYR A 59 -7.91 -6.07 -16.31
CA TYR A 59 -8.23 -6.11 -14.88
C TYR A 59 -9.68 -5.69 -14.67
N LEU A 60 -10.43 -6.51 -13.95
CA LEU A 60 -11.83 -6.22 -13.63
C LEU A 60 -11.95 -4.96 -12.77
N LYS A 61 -12.96 -4.15 -13.06
CA LYS A 61 -13.26 -2.98 -12.23
C LYS A 61 -13.68 -3.44 -10.84
N THR A 62 -13.07 -2.86 -9.82
CA THR A 62 -13.43 -3.10 -8.41
C THR A 62 -14.92 -2.80 -8.16
N ASP A 63 -15.64 -3.75 -7.58
CA ASP A 63 -17.06 -3.63 -7.21
C ASP A 63 -17.17 -3.08 -5.78
N PHE A 64 -17.76 -1.88 -5.64
CA PHE A 64 -17.98 -1.24 -4.35
C PHE A 64 -19.42 -1.44 -3.89
N VAL A 65 -19.57 -1.86 -2.61
CA VAL A 65 -20.86 -2.01 -1.94
C VAL A 65 -21.06 -0.89 -0.90
N ASP A 66 -22.31 -0.58 -0.60
CA ASP A 66 -22.66 0.48 0.37
C ASP A 66 -22.45 0.02 1.83
N VAL A 67 -22.60 -1.29 2.08
CA VAL A 67 -22.38 -1.93 3.37
C VAL A 67 -21.96 -3.39 3.12
N PRO A 68 -21.05 -3.98 3.92
CA PRO A 68 -20.77 -5.41 3.85
C PRO A 68 -22.05 -6.25 4.06
N LYS A 69 -22.22 -7.29 3.27
CA LYS A 69 -23.36 -8.22 3.41
C LYS A 69 -23.25 -9.15 4.61
N SER A 70 -22.03 -9.36 5.09
CA SER A 70 -21.69 -10.20 6.22
C SER A 70 -21.09 -9.36 7.33
N ASP A 71 -21.27 -9.79 8.57
CA ASP A 71 -20.57 -9.23 9.73
C ASP A 71 -19.12 -9.71 9.83
N THR A 72 -18.71 -10.59 8.91
CA THR A 72 -17.32 -11.01 8.71
C THR A 72 -16.79 -10.41 7.42
N PHE A 73 -15.68 -9.66 7.53
CA PHE A 73 -15.01 -8.97 6.44
C PHE A 73 -13.56 -8.64 6.85
N VAL A 74 -12.75 -8.15 5.90
CA VAL A 74 -11.38 -7.75 6.16
C VAL A 74 -11.25 -6.24 6.02
N VAL A 75 -10.63 -5.59 7.01
CA VAL A 75 -10.23 -4.18 6.92
C VAL A 75 -8.76 -4.13 6.59
N TYR A 76 -8.38 -3.30 5.61
CA TYR A 76 -6.99 -3.15 5.17
C TYR A 76 -6.63 -1.69 4.99
N ASP A 77 -5.34 -1.42 5.09
CA ASP A 77 -4.71 -0.14 4.84
C ASP A 77 -3.35 -0.35 4.16
N LEU A 78 -2.86 0.63 3.42
CA LEU A 78 -1.62 0.56 2.66
C LEU A 78 -0.73 1.77 2.91
N GLU A 79 0.55 1.53 3.22
CA GLU A 79 1.57 2.56 3.08
C GLU A 79 2.18 2.53 1.69
N THR A 80 2.46 3.71 1.14
CA THR A 80 2.90 3.84 -0.25
C THR A 80 4.04 4.84 -0.40
N THR A 81 4.77 4.77 -1.51
CA THR A 81 5.82 5.75 -1.84
C THR A 81 5.29 7.11 -2.28
N GLY A 82 3.96 7.29 -2.35
CA GLY A 82 3.30 8.54 -2.74
C GLY A 82 1.88 8.33 -3.25
N LEU A 83 1.21 9.39 -3.68
CA LEU A 83 -0.25 9.43 -3.83
C LEU A 83 -0.80 8.85 -5.13
N ASN A 84 -0.01 8.76 -6.19
CA ASN A 84 -0.49 8.33 -7.51
C ASN A 84 -0.16 6.86 -7.78
N SER A 85 -1.17 6.00 -7.79
CA SER A 85 -1.03 4.55 -8.00
C SER A 85 -0.43 4.14 -9.35
N GLU A 86 -0.40 5.01 -10.35
CA GLU A 86 0.25 4.70 -11.65
C GLU A 86 1.78 4.79 -11.56
N PHE A 87 2.32 5.62 -10.68
CA PHE A 87 3.75 5.88 -10.55
C PHE A 87 4.35 5.34 -9.26
N HIS A 88 3.57 5.34 -8.17
CA HIS A 88 4.03 4.97 -6.84
C HIS A 88 3.71 3.51 -6.50
N ALA A 89 4.37 2.98 -5.49
CA ALA A 89 4.28 1.59 -5.07
C ALA A 89 3.75 1.47 -3.64
N VAL A 90 3.12 0.33 -3.35
CA VAL A 90 2.90 -0.12 -1.97
C VAL A 90 4.23 -0.46 -1.33
N ILE A 91 4.43 -0.07 -0.07
CA ILE A 91 5.60 -0.39 0.74
C ILE A 91 5.24 -1.13 2.03
N GLN A 92 3.97 -1.07 2.47
CA GLN A 92 3.45 -1.90 3.54
C GLN A 92 1.99 -2.24 3.28
N ILE A 93 1.57 -3.43 3.67
CA ILE A 93 0.18 -3.89 3.66
C ILE A 93 -0.17 -4.29 5.09
N GLY A 94 -1.21 -3.68 5.65
CA GLY A 94 -1.80 -4.06 6.93
C GLY A 94 -3.25 -4.49 6.75
N ALA A 95 -3.66 -5.57 7.40
CA ALA A 95 -5.05 -6.01 7.38
C ALA A 95 -5.44 -6.71 8.68
N VAL A 96 -6.71 -6.61 9.04
CA VAL A 96 -7.30 -7.29 10.20
C VAL A 96 -8.67 -7.85 9.83
N LYS A 97 -9.02 -9.01 10.38
CA LYS A 97 -10.37 -9.55 10.23
C LYS A 97 -11.33 -8.97 11.24
N VAL A 98 -12.52 -8.66 10.77
CA VAL A 98 -13.71 -8.49 11.61
C VAL A 98 -14.52 -9.78 11.47
N VAL A 99 -14.79 -10.45 12.58
CA VAL A 99 -15.52 -11.72 12.62
C VAL A 99 -16.76 -11.53 13.47
N ASP A 100 -17.93 -11.81 12.91
CA ASP A 100 -19.22 -11.63 13.56
C ASP A 100 -19.41 -10.24 14.21
N GLY A 101 -18.89 -9.22 13.53
CA GLY A 101 -18.97 -7.81 13.97
C GLY A 101 -17.97 -7.41 15.05
N VAL A 102 -17.00 -8.25 15.37
CA VAL A 102 -15.94 -8.00 16.35
C VAL A 102 -14.57 -7.97 15.66
N VAL A 103 -13.73 -7.00 16.01
CA VAL A 103 -12.36 -6.94 15.51
C VAL A 103 -11.53 -8.06 16.13
N ASP A 104 -11.06 -8.98 15.31
CA ASP A 104 -10.21 -10.10 15.76
C ASP A 104 -8.74 -9.80 15.53
N GLU A 105 -8.10 -9.17 16.52
CA GLU A 105 -6.67 -8.79 16.45
C GLU A 105 -5.72 -10.00 16.46
N SER A 106 -6.22 -11.23 16.65
CA SER A 106 -5.42 -12.45 16.46
C SER A 106 -5.32 -12.87 15.00
N GLN A 107 -6.21 -12.35 14.14
CA GLN A 107 -6.25 -12.59 12.71
C GLN A 107 -5.82 -11.32 11.96
N THR A 108 -4.53 -11.10 11.89
CA THR A 108 -3.92 -9.94 11.24
C THR A 108 -2.93 -10.36 10.14
N PHE A 109 -2.69 -9.44 9.22
CA PHE A 109 -1.67 -9.54 8.21
C PHE A 109 -0.87 -8.23 8.21
N GLU A 110 0.45 -8.32 8.26
CA GLU A 110 1.34 -7.16 8.13
C GLU A 110 2.62 -7.57 7.41
N GLU A 111 2.92 -6.91 6.28
CA GLU A 111 4.12 -7.19 5.50
C GLU A 111 4.65 -5.92 4.82
N LEU A 112 5.97 -5.76 4.84
CA LEU A 112 6.66 -4.78 4.00
C LEU A 112 6.75 -5.29 2.56
N VAL A 113 6.66 -4.35 1.61
CA VAL A 113 6.70 -4.66 0.17
C VAL A 113 7.79 -3.86 -0.52
N ASN A 114 8.62 -4.53 -1.31
CA ASN A 114 9.66 -3.89 -2.08
C ASN A 114 9.06 -3.06 -3.24
N PRO A 115 9.33 -1.73 -3.30
CA PRO A 115 8.75 -0.85 -4.32
C PRO A 115 9.39 -0.99 -5.71
N LYS A 116 10.34 -1.89 -5.90
CA LYS A 116 11.12 -2.06 -7.15
C LYS A 116 10.26 -2.20 -8.40
N TYR A 117 9.04 -2.74 -8.28
CA TYR A 117 8.12 -2.89 -9.40
C TYR A 117 7.65 -1.55 -10.00
N SER A 118 7.76 -0.44 -9.26
CA SER A 118 7.46 0.92 -9.71
C SER A 118 8.71 1.74 -10.04
N LYS A 119 9.92 1.21 -9.78
CA LYS A 119 11.19 1.92 -9.95
C LYS A 119 11.27 3.23 -9.15
N VAL A 120 10.54 3.32 -8.05
CA VAL A 120 10.49 4.49 -7.14
C VAL A 120 11.09 4.09 -5.80
N SER A 121 11.87 4.97 -5.22
CA SER A 121 12.43 4.83 -3.88
C SER A 121 11.53 5.48 -2.83
N VAL A 122 11.66 5.07 -1.58
CA VAL A 122 11.02 5.74 -0.45
C VAL A 122 11.77 7.06 -0.20
N SER A 123 11.04 8.16 -0.23
CA SER A 123 11.62 9.49 0.05
C SER A 123 11.69 9.76 1.55
N ASP A 124 12.57 10.70 1.96
CA ASP A 124 12.67 11.14 3.37
C ASP A 124 11.32 11.62 3.95
N ASN A 125 10.46 12.22 3.11
CA ASN A 125 9.13 12.65 3.55
C ASN A 125 8.22 11.46 3.85
N ILE A 126 8.24 10.42 3.02
CA ILE A 126 7.49 9.19 3.28
C ILE A 126 8.03 8.50 4.53
N THR A 127 9.36 8.39 4.68
CA THR A 127 9.96 7.83 5.90
C THR A 127 9.53 8.61 7.17
N LYS A 128 9.44 9.94 7.11
CA LYS A 128 8.96 10.73 8.26
C LYS A 128 7.50 10.46 8.61
N ILE A 129 6.67 10.11 7.63
CA ILE A 129 5.24 9.82 7.84
C ILE A 129 5.06 8.39 8.32
N THR A 130 5.63 7.41 7.61
CA THR A 130 5.37 5.98 7.81
C THR A 130 6.37 5.29 8.74
N GLY A 131 7.52 5.92 8.99
CA GLY A 131 8.65 5.30 9.68
C GLY A 131 9.46 4.33 8.81
N ILE A 132 8.98 3.95 7.62
CA ILE A 132 9.62 2.99 6.73
C ILE A 132 10.74 3.67 5.96
N THR A 133 11.95 3.16 6.09
CA THR A 133 13.12 3.65 5.36
C THR A 133 13.23 3.04 3.95
N ASP A 134 13.94 3.72 3.05
CA ASP A 134 14.21 3.21 1.71
C ASP A 134 15.02 1.90 1.74
N GLU A 135 15.90 1.74 2.74
CA GLU A 135 16.68 0.52 2.93
C GLU A 135 15.79 -0.66 3.37
N GLU A 136 14.91 -0.47 4.35
CA GLU A 136 13.96 -1.50 4.79
C GLU A 136 13.05 -1.93 3.64
N ALA A 137 12.48 -0.97 2.92
CA ALA A 137 11.62 -1.26 1.77
C ALA A 137 12.36 -1.99 0.64
N LYS A 138 13.61 -1.64 0.35
CA LYS A 138 14.43 -2.35 -0.66
C LYS A 138 14.80 -3.77 -0.26
N ASN A 139 14.93 -4.05 1.03
CA ASN A 139 15.22 -5.39 1.57
C ASN A 139 13.95 -6.23 1.77
N ALA A 140 12.77 -5.63 1.65
CA ALA A 140 11.50 -6.32 1.78
C ALA A 140 11.23 -7.30 0.62
N ARG A 141 10.25 -8.17 0.82
CA ARG A 141 9.79 -9.15 -0.16
C ARG A 141 9.18 -8.45 -1.38
N GLN A 142 9.27 -9.12 -2.52
CA GLN A 142 8.72 -8.58 -3.77
C GLN A 142 7.18 -8.64 -3.75
N VAL A 143 6.56 -7.72 -4.45
CA VAL A 143 5.08 -7.62 -4.50
C VAL A 143 4.43 -8.94 -4.95
N TRP A 144 5.05 -9.67 -5.89
CA TRP A 144 4.54 -10.97 -6.38
C TRP A 144 4.75 -12.15 -5.41
N GLU A 145 5.50 -11.95 -4.33
CA GLU A 145 5.66 -12.91 -3.23
C GLU A 145 4.65 -12.63 -2.12
N VAL A 146 4.32 -11.35 -1.90
CA VAL A 146 3.42 -10.90 -0.83
C VAL A 146 1.95 -11.01 -1.23
N ILE A 147 1.57 -10.58 -2.43
CA ILE A 147 0.16 -10.56 -2.86
C ILE A 147 -0.53 -11.94 -2.83
N PRO A 148 0.11 -13.07 -3.17
CA PRO A 148 -0.52 -14.39 -3.00
C PRO A 148 -0.91 -14.69 -1.54
N GLU A 149 -0.11 -14.24 -0.56
CA GLU A 149 -0.41 -14.41 0.86
C GLU A 149 -1.53 -13.47 1.31
N VAL A 150 -1.55 -12.21 0.81
CA VAL A 150 -2.69 -11.30 1.00
C VAL A 150 -3.97 -11.95 0.52
N VAL A 151 -3.99 -12.50 -0.71
CA VAL A 151 -5.17 -13.16 -1.29
C VAL A 151 -5.60 -14.37 -0.46
N LYS A 152 -4.64 -15.14 0.04
CA LYS A 152 -4.95 -16.26 0.95
C LYS A 152 -5.56 -15.77 2.26
N PHE A 153 -5.07 -14.66 2.83
CA PHE A 153 -5.57 -14.07 4.07
C PHE A 153 -6.98 -13.51 3.91
N ILE A 154 -7.24 -12.76 2.83
CA ILE A 154 -8.55 -12.14 2.58
C ILE A 154 -9.63 -13.15 2.17
N GLY A 155 -9.25 -14.26 1.52
CA GLY A 155 -10.21 -15.24 1.00
C GLY A 155 -11.26 -14.59 0.10
N ASP A 156 -12.53 -14.96 0.31
CA ASP A 156 -13.70 -14.40 -0.41
C ASP A 156 -14.37 -13.24 0.34
N ASP A 157 -13.81 -12.79 1.45
CA ASP A 157 -14.37 -11.75 2.31
C ASP A 157 -14.46 -10.41 1.60
N THR A 158 -15.45 -9.58 1.97
CA THR A 158 -15.48 -8.17 1.54
C THR A 158 -14.28 -7.43 2.13
N LEU A 159 -13.62 -6.61 1.31
CA LEU A 159 -12.54 -5.74 1.74
C LEU A 159 -13.09 -4.37 2.15
N ALA A 160 -12.65 -3.85 3.27
CA ALA A 160 -13.01 -2.53 3.74
C ALA A 160 -11.76 -1.69 4.03
N GLY A 161 -11.86 -0.39 3.89
CA GLY A 161 -10.77 0.54 4.21
C GLY A 161 -11.27 1.96 4.35
N PHE A 162 -10.47 2.84 4.92
CA PHE A 162 -10.81 4.25 5.09
C PHE A 162 -10.39 5.05 3.85
N ASN A 163 -11.33 5.55 3.06
CA ASN A 163 -11.08 6.22 1.78
C ASN A 163 -10.46 5.30 0.70
N ASN A 164 -10.61 4.00 0.84
CA ASN A 164 -9.99 3.02 -0.05
C ASN A 164 -10.46 3.13 -1.50
N ALA A 165 -11.68 3.59 -1.76
CA ALA A 165 -12.20 3.81 -3.11
C ALA A 165 -11.40 4.87 -3.90
N ALA A 166 -10.90 5.88 -3.21
CA ALA A 166 -10.09 6.91 -3.84
C ALA A 166 -8.60 6.55 -3.91
N PHE A 167 -8.10 5.72 -2.99
CA PHE A 167 -6.68 5.49 -2.80
C PHE A 167 -6.29 4.01 -2.82
N ASP A 168 -6.48 3.27 -1.74
CA ASP A 168 -5.88 1.94 -1.52
C ASP A 168 -6.29 0.90 -2.57
N SER A 169 -7.54 0.89 -3.00
CA SER A 169 -8.02 -0.07 -3.99
C SER A 169 -7.25 -0.01 -5.30
N LYS A 170 -6.83 1.19 -5.72
CA LYS A 170 -6.06 1.40 -6.95
C LYS A 170 -4.63 0.87 -6.83
N PHE A 171 -4.04 1.02 -5.64
CA PHE A 171 -2.72 0.47 -5.35
C PHE A 171 -2.75 -1.05 -5.23
N LEU A 172 -3.77 -1.58 -4.56
CA LEU A 172 -3.97 -3.02 -4.43
C LEU A 172 -4.22 -3.68 -5.79
N GLU A 173 -5.07 -3.07 -6.65
CA GLU A 173 -5.25 -3.48 -8.04
C GLU A 173 -3.93 -3.54 -8.79
N ARG A 174 -3.13 -2.48 -8.72
CA ARG A 174 -1.85 -2.44 -9.40
C ARG A 174 -0.87 -3.49 -8.86
N ALA A 175 -0.81 -3.69 -7.55
CA ALA A 175 -0.01 -4.73 -6.92
C ALA A 175 -0.44 -6.12 -7.41
N GLY A 176 -1.74 -6.39 -7.49
CA GLY A 176 -2.30 -7.60 -8.08
C GLY A 176 -1.88 -7.82 -9.53
N ARG A 177 -1.99 -6.78 -10.37
CA ARG A 177 -1.54 -6.85 -11.78
C ARG A 177 -0.05 -7.19 -11.91
N HIS A 178 0.81 -6.64 -11.03
CA HIS A 178 2.24 -6.95 -11.02
C HIS A 178 2.55 -8.35 -10.49
N SER A 179 1.61 -8.96 -9.78
CA SER A 179 1.68 -10.32 -9.25
C SER A 179 0.95 -11.35 -10.12
N ASN A 180 0.39 -10.92 -11.27
CA ASN A 180 -0.46 -11.73 -12.16
C ASN A 180 -1.69 -12.31 -11.43
N ILE A 181 -2.27 -11.57 -10.51
CA ILE A 181 -3.44 -11.94 -9.71
C ILE A 181 -4.51 -10.87 -9.86
N ILE A 182 -5.75 -11.29 -10.12
CA ILE A 182 -6.93 -10.42 -10.11
C ILE A 182 -7.62 -10.57 -8.75
N ILE A 183 -7.71 -9.46 -8.01
CA ILE A 183 -8.43 -9.42 -6.73
C ILE A 183 -9.87 -9.01 -7.05
N THR A 184 -10.81 -9.93 -6.87
CA THR A 184 -12.22 -9.77 -7.24
C THR A 184 -13.14 -9.49 -6.06
N ASN A 185 -12.59 -9.41 -4.87
CA ASN A 185 -13.34 -9.14 -3.64
C ASN A 185 -14.13 -7.83 -3.76
N LYS A 186 -15.37 -7.83 -3.30
CA LYS A 186 -16.16 -6.61 -3.14
C LYS A 186 -15.46 -5.69 -2.15
N GLN A 187 -15.58 -4.39 -2.37
CA GLN A 187 -14.98 -3.41 -1.48
C GLN A 187 -16.02 -2.48 -0.86
N PHE A 188 -15.72 -2.00 0.33
CA PHE A 188 -16.55 -1.09 1.10
C PHE A 188 -15.71 0.08 1.60
N ASP A 189 -16.17 1.31 1.34
CA ASP A 189 -15.47 2.52 1.75
C ASP A 189 -16.03 3.05 3.08
N ILE A 190 -15.29 2.81 4.17
CA ILE A 190 -15.68 3.19 5.52
C ILE A 190 -15.77 4.71 5.68
N MET A 191 -14.94 5.51 5.00
CA MET A 191 -15.06 6.97 5.09
C MET A 191 -16.39 7.48 4.53
N LYS A 192 -16.87 6.90 3.43
CA LYS A 192 -18.20 7.26 2.89
C LYS A 192 -19.32 6.91 3.86
N TYR A 193 -19.23 5.73 4.48
CA TYR A 193 -20.16 5.32 5.52
C TYR A 193 -20.09 6.26 6.72
N ALA A 194 -18.90 6.59 7.21
CA ALA A 194 -18.66 7.47 8.33
C ALA A 194 -19.27 8.86 8.13
N LYS A 195 -19.09 9.47 6.96
CA LYS A 195 -19.71 10.76 6.59
C LYS A 195 -21.23 10.70 6.62
N ARG A 196 -21.81 9.58 6.14
CA ARG A 196 -23.26 9.38 6.18
C ARG A 196 -23.78 9.32 7.62
N ILE A 197 -23.13 8.55 8.50
CA ILE A 197 -23.53 8.40 9.90
C ILE A 197 -23.29 9.70 10.68
N LYS A 198 -22.16 10.37 10.46
CA LYS A 198 -21.87 11.70 11.03
C LYS A 198 -23.02 12.66 10.79
N LYS A 199 -23.52 12.73 9.55
CA LYS A 199 -24.66 13.58 9.19
C LYS A 199 -25.98 13.08 9.79
N LYS A 200 -26.26 11.76 9.73
CA LYS A 200 -27.50 11.14 10.22
C LYS A 200 -27.67 11.36 11.73
N CYS A 201 -26.58 11.22 12.50
CA CYS A 201 -26.57 11.27 13.95
C CYS A 201 -26.14 12.63 14.52
N ASN A 202 -25.90 13.64 13.68
CA ASN A 202 -25.39 14.96 14.04
C ASN A 202 -24.13 14.90 14.94
N LEU A 203 -23.16 14.05 14.55
CA LEU A 203 -21.94 13.90 15.35
C LEU A 203 -21.03 15.14 15.17
N GLU A 204 -20.59 15.71 16.27
CA GLU A 204 -19.69 16.88 16.29
C GLU A 204 -18.23 16.41 16.11
N ILE A 205 -17.89 15.90 14.93
CA ILE A 205 -16.55 15.48 14.55
C ILE A 205 -15.93 16.55 13.67
N ASN A 206 -14.77 17.06 14.04
CA ASN A 206 -14.08 18.11 13.30
C ASN A 206 -13.18 17.48 12.22
N GLY A 207 -13.62 17.53 10.95
CA GLY A 207 -12.95 16.91 9.83
C GLY A 207 -13.51 15.53 9.48
N ASP A 208 -12.91 14.89 8.47
CA ASP A 208 -13.35 13.59 7.94
C ASP A 208 -12.18 12.58 7.83
N GLU A 209 -11.07 12.84 8.51
CA GLU A 209 -9.92 11.95 8.57
C GLU A 209 -10.12 10.85 9.61
N LEU A 210 -9.46 9.72 9.45
CA LEU A 210 -9.56 8.58 10.38
C LEU A 210 -9.32 8.99 11.83
N ASN A 211 -8.28 9.79 12.07
CA ASN A 211 -7.92 10.25 13.42
C ASN A 211 -9.02 11.10 14.08
N ASN A 212 -9.79 11.89 13.31
CA ASN A 212 -10.89 12.66 13.88
C ASN A 212 -12.02 11.76 14.42
N TYR A 213 -12.33 10.69 13.71
CA TYR A 213 -13.30 9.69 14.17
C TYR A 213 -12.76 8.86 15.33
N ALA A 214 -11.48 8.46 15.26
CA ALA A 214 -10.84 7.70 16.33
C ALA A 214 -10.85 8.52 17.64
N GLU A 215 -10.45 9.78 17.61
CA GLU A 215 -10.47 10.71 18.75
C GLU A 215 -11.88 10.86 19.33
N TYR A 216 -12.88 11.09 18.45
CA TYR A 216 -14.29 11.24 18.88
C TYR A 216 -14.81 10.01 19.63
N PHE A 217 -14.41 8.80 19.20
CA PHE A 217 -14.82 7.55 19.86
C PHE A 217 -13.87 7.07 20.97
N GLY A 218 -12.82 7.85 21.31
CA GLY A 218 -11.83 7.47 22.31
C GLY A 218 -10.97 6.27 21.91
N ILE A 219 -10.84 5.99 20.60
CA ILE A 219 -10.02 4.91 20.05
C ILE A 219 -8.58 5.40 19.93
N LYS A 220 -7.66 4.74 20.63
CA LYS A 220 -6.23 5.03 20.54
C LYS A 220 -5.65 4.37 19.29
N ASN A 221 -4.97 5.15 18.46
CA ASN A 221 -4.14 4.67 17.36
C ASN A 221 -2.67 4.71 17.83
N GLU A 222 -2.21 3.61 18.42
CA GLU A 222 -0.92 3.58 19.14
C GLU A 222 0.30 3.77 18.22
N LYS A 223 0.16 3.37 16.95
CA LYS A 223 1.19 3.49 15.93
C LYS A 223 0.59 4.05 14.63
N ALA A 224 0.04 5.25 14.72
CA ALA A 224 -0.47 5.94 13.53
C ALA A 224 0.57 5.94 12.41
N HIS A 225 0.09 5.79 11.19
CA HIS A 225 0.92 5.64 9.98
C HIS A 225 1.74 4.33 9.93
N THR A 226 1.21 3.25 10.54
CA THR A 226 1.54 1.88 10.15
C THR A 226 0.28 1.23 9.62
N ALA A 227 0.37 0.56 8.49
CA ALA A 227 -0.79 0.03 7.78
C ALA A 227 -1.67 -0.88 8.67
N LEU A 228 -1.07 -1.73 9.53
CA LEU A 228 -1.86 -2.59 10.43
C LEU A 228 -2.58 -1.78 11.51
N SER A 229 -1.92 -0.81 12.15
CA SER A 229 -2.55 0.01 13.21
C SER A 229 -3.70 0.85 12.65
N ASP A 230 -3.54 1.40 11.43
CA ASP A 230 -4.57 2.17 10.77
C ASP A 230 -5.74 1.27 10.30
N ALA A 231 -5.49 0.04 9.85
CA ALA A 231 -6.53 -0.95 9.56
C ALA A 231 -7.33 -1.33 10.81
N ILE A 232 -6.67 -1.60 11.95
CA ILE A 232 -7.34 -1.93 13.24
C ILE A 232 -8.17 -0.74 13.71
N THR A 233 -7.61 0.47 13.67
CA THR A 233 -8.31 1.70 14.05
C THR A 233 -9.54 1.92 13.18
N THR A 234 -9.40 1.73 11.87
CA THR A 234 -10.50 1.81 10.90
C THR A 234 -11.60 0.81 11.22
N ALA A 235 -11.24 -0.43 11.54
CA ALA A 235 -12.21 -1.46 11.94
C ALA A 235 -12.98 -1.06 13.20
N LYS A 236 -12.28 -0.60 14.25
CA LYS A 236 -12.89 -0.12 15.51
C LYS A 236 -13.82 1.07 15.29
N VAL A 237 -13.39 2.03 14.46
CA VAL A 237 -14.24 3.19 14.08
C VAL A 237 -15.51 2.73 13.38
N TYR A 238 -15.41 1.81 12.42
CA TYR A 238 -16.57 1.26 11.74
C TYR A 238 -17.57 0.60 12.69
N ILE A 239 -17.08 -0.22 13.63
CA ILE A 239 -17.95 -0.87 14.62
C ILE A 239 -18.71 0.15 15.46
N LYS A 240 -18.06 1.21 15.93
CA LYS A 240 -18.72 2.29 16.69
C LYS A 240 -19.77 3.03 15.85
N LEU A 241 -19.46 3.34 14.59
CA LEU A 241 -20.40 3.97 13.66
C LEU A 241 -21.61 3.07 13.39
N ARG A 242 -21.41 1.75 13.24
CA ARG A 242 -22.46 0.78 13.02
C ARG A 242 -23.39 0.67 14.23
N GLN A 243 -22.84 0.64 15.44
CA GLN A 243 -23.65 0.65 16.68
C GLN A 243 -24.60 1.88 16.72
N LEU A 244 -24.13 3.05 16.34
CA LEU A 244 -24.95 4.25 16.24
C LEU A 244 -26.00 4.15 15.14
N ASP A 245 -25.67 3.59 13.97
CA ASP A 245 -26.60 3.43 12.84
C ASP A 245 -27.75 2.47 13.17
N GLU A 246 -27.47 1.41 13.93
CA GLU A 246 -28.43 0.41 14.40
C GLU A 246 -29.25 0.88 15.63
N GLY A 247 -28.97 2.08 16.16
CA GLY A 247 -29.65 2.61 17.35
C GLY A 247 -29.25 1.90 18.66
N LYS A 248 -28.16 1.12 18.64
CA LYS A 248 -27.60 0.52 19.86
C LYS A 248 -26.82 1.59 20.62
N SER A 249 -27.33 2.01 21.76
CA SER A 249 -26.63 2.91 22.67
C SER A 249 -25.34 2.26 23.16
N SER A 250 -24.27 3.06 23.33
CA SER A 250 -22.95 2.66 23.83
C SER A 250 -22.94 2.13 25.29
N SER A 251 -24.07 1.83 25.89
CA SER A 251 -24.21 1.42 27.28
C SER A 251 -24.16 -0.10 27.52
N GLU A 252 -24.00 -0.95 26.50
CA GLU A 252 -24.06 -2.41 26.69
C GLU A 252 -22.76 -3.17 26.37
N ASN A 253 -21.64 -2.53 26.11
CA ASN A 253 -20.39 -3.24 25.79
C ASN A 253 -19.14 -2.71 26.51
N ASP A 254 -19.28 -2.24 27.75
CA ASP A 254 -18.15 -1.97 28.67
C ASP A 254 -17.71 -3.25 29.42
N GLY A 255 -17.79 -4.40 28.78
CA GLY A 255 -17.28 -5.68 29.26
C GLY A 255 -15.84 -5.97 28.87
N LEU A 256 -15.02 -4.96 28.58
CA LEU A 256 -13.57 -5.07 28.57
C LEU A 256 -13.05 -4.47 29.88
N ASP A 257 -13.06 -5.28 30.91
CA ASP A 257 -12.30 -5.03 32.15
C ASP A 257 -10.83 -4.87 31.75
N LEU A 258 -10.40 -3.61 31.70
CA LEU A 258 -8.99 -3.26 31.72
C LEU A 258 -8.53 -3.36 33.20
N GLU A 259 -8.14 -4.55 33.61
CA GLU A 259 -7.28 -4.67 34.77
C GLU A 259 -5.88 -4.15 34.40
N TRP A 260 -5.39 -3.26 35.24
CA TRP A 260 -4.15 -2.46 35.18
C TRP A 260 -2.87 -3.30 35.29
#